data_f54a0d4c904f9dac973a893cef3d2cc5
#
_entry.id   f54a0d4c904f9dac973a893cef3d2cc5
#
_cell.length_a   1.000
_cell.length_b   1.000
_cell.length_c   1.000
_cell.angle_alpha   90.00
_cell.angle_beta   90.00
_cell.angle_gamma   90.00
#
_symmetry.space_group_name_H-M   'P 1'
#
loop_
_entity.id
_entity.type
_entity.pdbx_description
1 polymer ?
#
loop_
_entity_poly.entity_id
_entity_poly.type
_entity_poly.pdbx_seq_one_letter_code
_entity_poly.pdbx_strand_id
1 'polypeptide(L)'
;NEKVTVVGPKKSQANVSILGPFRSKSQVELSATDARSLGLNAPVRLSGDLAGSAPCKLVGPAGEVELAEGVIVAKRHLHISAAEAEKANVANGEVIMVKITSADRSLIFDDVEVRIGEGCDATMHVDTDESNAAGCTSATVGELIKK
;
A
#
# COMPACT_ATOMS: atom_id res chain seq x y z
N ASN A 1 9.82 -15.22 -6.39
CA ASN A 1 9.65 -14.63 -5.06
C ASN A 1 9.14 -15.68 -4.09
N GLU A 2 9.76 -15.77 -2.93
CA GLU A 2 9.25 -16.60 -1.84
C GLU A 2 7.88 -16.13 -1.38
N LYS A 3 7.08 -17.09 -0.92
CA LYS A 3 5.70 -16.82 -0.48
C LYS A 3 5.49 -17.38 0.92
N VAL A 4 4.66 -16.68 1.67
CA VAL A 4 4.24 -17.07 3.01
C VAL A 4 2.72 -17.08 3.11
N THR A 5 2.23 -17.70 4.19
CA THR A 5 0.82 -17.61 4.60
C THR A 5 0.72 -16.64 5.76
N VAL A 6 -0.16 -15.66 5.65
CA VAL A 6 -0.51 -14.74 6.73
C VAL A 6 -1.70 -15.33 7.48
N VAL A 7 -1.54 -15.56 8.77
CA VAL A 7 -2.58 -16.15 9.63
C VAL A 7 -3.10 -15.11 10.58
N GLY A 8 -4.37 -14.82 10.48
CA GLY A 8 -5.14 -13.98 11.38
C GLY A 8 -6.04 -14.80 12.30
N PRO A 9 -6.77 -14.15 13.22
CA PRO A 9 -7.63 -14.85 14.19
C PRO A 9 -8.85 -15.55 13.58
N LYS A 10 -9.30 -15.14 12.39
CA LYS A 10 -10.48 -15.73 11.73
C LYS A 10 -10.11 -16.66 10.57
N LYS A 11 -9.14 -16.28 9.77
CA LYS A 11 -8.73 -16.99 8.56
C LYS A 11 -7.23 -16.83 8.31
N SER A 12 -6.75 -17.52 7.28
CA SER A 12 -5.40 -17.36 6.76
C SER A 12 -5.45 -17.02 5.26
N GLN A 13 -4.44 -16.32 4.80
CA GLN A 13 -4.23 -15.98 3.39
C GLN A 13 -2.91 -16.55 2.92
N ALA A 14 -2.96 -17.49 2.00
CA ALA A 14 -1.78 -18.10 1.40
C ALA A 14 -1.24 -17.29 0.22
N ASN A 15 -0.04 -17.65 -0.22
CA ASN A 15 0.61 -17.09 -1.40
C ASN A 15 0.92 -15.58 -1.33
N VAL A 16 1.10 -15.04 -0.14
CA VAL A 16 1.56 -13.66 0.06
C VAL A 16 3.04 -13.58 -0.28
N SER A 17 3.41 -12.74 -1.25
CA SER A 17 4.78 -12.62 -1.73
C SER A 17 5.65 -11.83 -0.76
N ILE A 18 6.86 -12.32 -0.51
CA ILE A 18 7.88 -11.57 0.21
C ILE A 18 8.54 -10.60 -0.76
N LEU A 19 8.58 -9.33 -0.37
CA LEU A 19 9.24 -8.26 -1.12
C LEU A 19 10.46 -7.75 -0.34
N GLY A 20 11.55 -7.56 -1.06
CA GLY A 20 12.74 -6.92 -0.48
C GLY A 20 12.67 -5.39 -0.48
N PRO A 21 13.69 -4.72 0.05
CA PRO A 21 14.85 -5.28 0.74
C PRO A 21 14.54 -5.70 2.18
N PHE A 22 15.49 -6.39 2.84
CA PHE A 22 15.40 -6.68 4.28
C PHE A 22 15.35 -5.38 5.09
N ARG A 23 14.49 -5.36 6.09
CA ARG A 23 14.29 -4.24 7.01
C ARG A 23 14.50 -4.66 8.45
N SER A 24 14.68 -3.68 9.34
CA SER A 24 14.86 -3.94 10.77
C SER A 24 13.62 -4.52 11.45
N LYS A 25 12.44 -4.27 10.88
CA LYS A 25 11.14 -4.81 11.34
C LYS A 25 10.40 -5.45 10.18
N SER A 26 9.71 -6.54 10.49
CA SER A 26 8.80 -7.20 9.53
C SER A 26 7.54 -6.37 9.33
N GLN A 27 7.11 -6.25 8.08
CA GLN A 27 5.91 -5.52 7.68
C GLN A 27 5.06 -6.38 6.75
N VAL A 28 3.75 -6.36 6.97
CA VAL A 28 2.76 -7.01 6.12
C VAL A 28 1.78 -5.95 5.66
N GLU A 29 1.65 -5.79 4.35
CA GLU A 29 0.68 -4.89 3.74
C GLU A 29 -0.49 -5.69 3.20
N LEU A 30 -1.68 -5.36 3.64
CA LEU A 30 -2.93 -5.97 3.20
C LEU A 30 -3.89 -4.88 2.73
N SER A 31 -4.85 -5.25 1.88
CA SER A 31 -6.02 -4.42 1.66
C SER A 31 -6.91 -4.40 2.91
N ALA A 32 -7.77 -3.40 3.04
CA ALA A 32 -8.73 -3.35 4.14
C ALA A 32 -9.68 -4.56 4.12
N THR A 33 -10.08 -5.02 2.95
CA THR A 33 -10.91 -6.23 2.77
C THR A 33 -10.19 -7.47 3.25
N ASP A 34 -8.93 -7.66 2.87
CA ASP A 34 -8.14 -8.83 3.28
C ASP A 34 -7.91 -8.82 4.80
N ALA A 35 -7.49 -7.68 5.36
CA ALA A 35 -7.29 -7.55 6.80
C ALA A 35 -8.56 -7.90 7.59
N ARG A 36 -9.71 -7.39 7.16
CA ARG A 36 -11.01 -7.69 7.77
C ARG A 36 -11.37 -9.17 7.66
N SER A 37 -11.11 -9.78 6.49
CA SER A 37 -11.35 -11.21 6.25
C SER A 37 -10.53 -12.09 7.21
N LEU A 38 -9.29 -11.72 7.46
CA LEU A 38 -8.41 -12.40 8.41
C LEU A 38 -8.79 -12.13 9.88
N GLY A 39 -9.65 -11.15 10.13
CA GLY A 39 -10.05 -10.71 11.48
C GLY A 39 -9.03 -9.76 12.12
N LEU A 40 -8.24 -9.08 11.31
CA LEU A 40 -7.23 -8.13 11.74
C LEU A 40 -7.79 -6.69 11.70
N ASN A 41 -7.49 -5.93 12.72
CA ASN A 41 -7.79 -4.50 12.77
C ASN A 41 -6.51 -3.72 12.40
N ALA A 42 -6.14 -3.76 11.11
CA ALA A 42 -4.94 -3.12 10.61
C ALA A 42 -5.17 -1.63 10.35
N PRO A 43 -4.35 -0.74 10.92
CA PRO A 43 -4.46 0.68 10.66
C PRO A 43 -3.91 1.04 9.28
N VAL A 44 -4.43 2.14 8.72
CA VAL A 44 -3.87 2.74 7.51
C VAL A 44 -2.59 3.49 7.88
N ARG A 45 -1.46 3.11 7.31
CA ARG A 45 -0.12 3.66 7.60
C ARG A 45 0.72 3.75 6.34
N LEU A 46 1.65 4.67 6.33
CA LEU A 46 2.76 4.61 5.39
C LEU A 46 3.71 3.46 5.76
N SER A 47 4.36 2.90 4.74
CA SER A 47 5.38 1.86 4.93
C SER A 47 6.46 2.32 5.91
N GLY A 48 6.72 1.50 6.92
CA GLY A 48 7.67 1.76 8.00
C GLY A 48 7.04 2.31 9.28
N ASP A 49 5.84 2.86 9.23
CA ASP A 49 5.10 3.29 10.42
C ASP A 49 4.27 2.12 10.98
N LEU A 50 4.89 1.36 11.88
CA LEU A 50 4.32 0.12 12.40
C LEU A 50 3.84 0.21 13.85
N ALA A 51 4.00 1.33 14.51
CA ALA A 51 3.62 1.49 15.92
C ALA A 51 2.09 1.29 16.09
N GLY A 52 1.73 0.31 16.93
CA GLY A 52 0.32 -0.03 17.17
C GLY A 52 -0.38 -0.70 15.99
N SER A 53 0.36 -1.21 15.00
CA SER A 53 -0.18 -1.99 13.90
C SER A 53 -0.65 -3.38 14.36
N ALA A 54 -1.38 -4.11 13.49
CA ALA A 54 -2.00 -5.35 13.89
C ALA A 54 -0.98 -6.50 13.98
N PRO A 55 -1.19 -7.46 14.92
CA PRO A 55 -0.40 -8.67 15.00
C PRO A 55 -0.83 -9.69 13.94
N CYS A 56 0.07 -10.61 13.59
CA CYS A 56 -0.28 -11.81 12.81
C CYS A 56 0.74 -12.91 13.03
N LYS A 57 0.47 -14.10 12.52
CA LYS A 57 1.47 -15.15 12.37
C LYS A 57 1.81 -15.32 10.89
N LEU A 58 3.10 -15.46 10.59
CA LEU A 58 3.58 -15.80 9.26
C LEU A 58 4.03 -17.25 9.24
N VAL A 59 3.61 -17.99 8.23
CA VAL A 59 4.01 -19.39 8.01
C VAL A 59 4.67 -19.50 6.65
N GLY A 60 5.91 -19.95 6.64
CA GLY A 60 6.71 -20.18 5.45
C GLY A 60 7.31 -21.58 5.40
N PRO A 61 8.06 -21.93 4.34
CA PRO A 61 8.64 -23.27 4.18
C PRO A 61 9.72 -23.59 5.24
N ALA A 62 10.35 -22.56 5.81
CA ALA A 62 11.40 -22.73 6.84
C ALA A 62 10.86 -22.71 8.27
N GLY A 63 9.58 -22.45 8.46
CA GLY A 63 8.96 -22.38 9.79
C GLY A 63 7.93 -21.27 9.91
N GLU A 64 7.65 -20.88 11.14
CA GLU A 64 6.66 -19.85 11.46
C GLU A 64 7.22 -18.79 12.42
N VAL A 65 6.66 -17.59 12.35
CA VAL A 65 6.99 -16.49 13.25
C VAL A 65 5.74 -15.72 13.62
N GLU A 66 5.62 -15.36 14.90
CA GLU A 66 4.56 -14.46 15.36
C GLU A 66 5.06 -13.02 15.41
N LEU A 67 4.27 -12.13 14.85
CA LEU A 67 4.49 -10.69 14.87
C LEU A 67 3.50 -10.06 15.84
N ALA A 68 4.00 -9.41 16.88
CA ALA A 68 3.17 -8.66 17.83
C ALA A 68 2.58 -7.39 17.19
N GLU A 69 3.28 -6.85 16.20
CA GLU A 69 2.85 -5.75 15.33
C GLU A 69 3.48 -5.92 13.95
N GLY A 70 2.96 -5.27 12.94
CA GLY A 70 3.55 -5.30 11.59
C GLY A 70 2.53 -5.29 10.46
N VAL A 71 1.26 -5.58 10.72
CA VAL A 71 0.22 -5.57 9.68
C VAL A 71 -0.41 -4.18 9.58
N ILE A 72 -0.33 -3.62 8.39
CA ILE A 72 -0.91 -2.32 8.03
C ILE A 72 -1.76 -2.45 6.77
N VAL A 73 -2.69 -1.52 6.60
CA VAL A 73 -3.25 -1.19 5.29
C VAL A 73 -2.40 -0.05 4.73
N ALA A 74 -1.73 -0.29 3.60
CA ALA A 74 -0.83 0.70 3.04
C ALA A 74 -1.59 1.96 2.62
N LYS A 75 -1.17 3.12 3.14
CA LYS A 75 -1.72 4.40 2.73
C LYS A 75 -1.38 4.68 1.27
N ARG A 76 -2.37 5.08 0.49
CA ARG A 76 -2.14 5.48 -0.90
C ARG A 76 -1.18 6.64 -1.00
N HIS A 77 -0.27 6.59 -1.95
CA HIS A 77 0.75 7.61 -2.11
C HIS A 77 1.21 7.75 -3.57
N LEU A 78 1.69 8.91 -3.91
CA LEU A 78 2.36 9.18 -5.18
C LEU A 78 3.88 9.12 -4.95
N HIS A 79 4.53 8.16 -5.58
CA HIS A 79 5.99 8.09 -5.64
C HIS A 79 6.45 8.87 -6.87
N ILE A 80 7.37 9.83 -6.68
CA ILE A 80 7.75 10.77 -7.73
C ILE A 80 9.22 11.17 -7.54
N SER A 81 9.93 11.42 -8.63
CA SER A 81 11.29 11.96 -8.59
C SER A 81 11.30 13.44 -8.18
N ALA A 82 12.42 13.91 -7.66
CA ALA A 82 12.57 15.32 -7.30
C ALA A 82 12.30 16.27 -8.49
N ALA A 83 12.79 15.88 -9.68
CA ALA A 83 12.61 16.68 -10.90
C ALA A 83 11.15 16.77 -11.35
N GLU A 84 10.40 15.67 -11.24
CA GLU A 84 8.96 15.65 -11.57
C GLU A 84 8.13 16.36 -10.50
N ALA A 85 8.51 16.24 -9.22
CA ALA A 85 7.86 16.95 -8.12
C ALA A 85 7.99 18.48 -8.29
N GLU A 86 9.17 18.96 -8.71
CA GLU A 86 9.39 20.37 -9.02
C GLU A 86 8.49 20.84 -10.18
N LYS A 87 8.43 20.07 -11.28
CA LYS A 87 7.53 20.36 -12.41
C LYS A 87 6.05 20.38 -12.02
N ALA A 88 5.63 19.46 -11.16
CA ALA A 88 4.28 19.38 -10.64
C ALA A 88 4.00 20.40 -9.52
N ASN A 89 5.03 21.09 -9.04
CA ASN A 89 4.98 22.01 -7.91
C ASN A 89 4.37 21.37 -6.66
N VAL A 90 4.87 20.19 -6.29
CA VAL A 90 4.48 19.45 -5.08
C VAL A 90 5.69 19.19 -4.20
N ALA A 91 5.46 19.15 -2.89
CA ALA A 91 6.48 18.90 -1.88
C ALA A 91 6.36 17.47 -1.31
N ASN A 92 7.48 16.97 -0.76
CA ASN A 92 7.46 15.69 -0.04
C ASN A 92 6.54 15.77 1.19
N GLY A 93 5.65 14.79 1.34
CA GLY A 93 4.64 14.77 2.40
C GLY A 93 3.40 15.64 2.12
N GLU A 94 3.37 16.38 1.01
CA GLU A 94 2.16 17.12 0.60
C GLU A 94 1.01 16.15 0.32
N VAL A 95 -0.19 16.51 0.74
CA VAL A 95 -1.40 15.72 0.47
C VAL A 95 -2.15 16.33 -0.71
N ILE A 96 -2.32 15.53 -1.74
CA ILE A 96 -2.93 15.89 -3.02
C ILE A 96 -4.14 15.00 -3.32
N MET A 97 -4.81 15.30 -4.41
CA MET A 97 -5.81 14.43 -5.01
C MET A 97 -5.28 13.85 -6.33
N VAL A 98 -5.79 12.67 -6.70
CA VAL A 98 -5.52 12.07 -8.02
C VAL A 98 -6.82 11.60 -8.64
N LYS A 99 -7.13 12.12 -9.82
CA LYS A 99 -8.28 11.70 -10.60
C LYS A 99 -7.91 10.49 -11.45
N ILE A 100 -8.73 9.47 -11.36
CA ILE A 100 -8.68 8.29 -12.22
C ILE A 100 -9.87 8.31 -13.17
N THR A 101 -9.59 8.23 -14.46
CA THR A 101 -10.61 8.08 -15.48
C THR A 101 -10.61 6.65 -15.98
N SER A 102 -11.73 5.96 -15.81
CA SER A 102 -11.95 4.58 -16.28
C SER A 102 -13.26 4.52 -17.08
N ALA A 103 -13.61 3.34 -17.63
CA ALA A 103 -14.78 3.19 -18.47
C ALA A 103 -16.10 3.54 -17.75
N ASP A 104 -16.24 3.11 -16.49
CA ASP A 104 -17.50 3.20 -15.74
C ASP A 104 -17.35 3.44 -14.23
N ARG A 105 -16.11 3.53 -13.74
CA ARG A 105 -15.79 3.67 -12.30
C ARG A 105 -14.82 4.82 -12.00
N SER A 106 -14.85 5.86 -12.81
CA SER A 106 -14.00 7.04 -12.61
C SER A 106 -14.26 7.67 -11.24
N LEU A 107 -13.18 8.05 -10.56
CA LEU A 107 -13.26 8.71 -9.26
C LEU A 107 -12.03 9.59 -9.01
N ILE A 108 -12.08 10.37 -7.94
CA ILE A 108 -10.95 11.13 -7.44
C ILE A 108 -10.57 10.55 -6.08
N PHE A 109 -9.33 10.08 -5.96
CA PHE A 109 -8.75 9.75 -4.68
C PHE A 109 -8.27 11.03 -4.00
N ASP A 110 -8.76 11.27 -2.81
CA ASP A 110 -8.20 12.25 -1.88
C ASP A 110 -7.13 11.60 -0.99
N ASP A 111 -6.52 12.38 -0.10
CA ASP A 111 -5.54 11.89 0.88
C ASP A 111 -4.37 11.09 0.27
N VAL A 112 -3.95 11.47 -0.94
CA VAL A 112 -2.76 10.90 -1.59
C VAL A 112 -1.52 11.65 -1.12
N GLU A 113 -0.63 10.96 -0.41
CA GLU A 113 0.59 11.57 0.09
C GLU A 113 1.72 11.50 -0.94
N VAL A 114 2.39 12.63 -1.17
CA VAL A 114 3.54 12.70 -2.07
C VAL A 114 4.79 12.16 -1.38
N ARG A 115 5.46 11.20 -2.00
CA ARG A 115 6.76 10.67 -1.56
C ARG A 115 7.80 10.89 -2.66
N ILE A 116 8.75 11.77 -2.40
CA ILE A 116 9.86 12.03 -3.32
C ILE A 116 10.95 11.01 -3.06
N GLY A 117 11.38 10.31 -4.13
CA GLY A 117 12.43 9.29 -4.09
C GLY A 117 13.28 9.32 -5.34
N GLU A 118 14.46 8.68 -5.29
CA GLU A 118 15.36 8.57 -6.45
C GLU A 118 14.89 7.47 -7.41
N GLY A 119 15.14 7.69 -8.71
CA GLY A 119 14.97 6.69 -9.76
C GLY A 119 13.52 6.26 -10.03
N CYS A 120 12.55 7.09 -9.66
CA CYS A 120 11.14 6.77 -9.83
C CYS A 120 10.49 7.66 -10.88
N ASP A 121 9.78 7.05 -11.82
CA ASP A 121 8.78 7.75 -12.60
C ASP A 121 7.55 8.01 -11.70
N ALA A 122 6.79 9.05 -11.98
CA ALA A 122 5.58 9.36 -11.22
C ALA A 122 4.60 8.17 -11.23
N THR A 123 4.46 7.50 -10.10
CA THR A 123 3.62 6.32 -9.96
C THR A 123 2.78 6.38 -8.71
N MET A 124 1.47 6.29 -8.87
CA MET A 124 0.55 6.20 -7.74
C MET A 124 0.45 4.75 -7.26
N HIS A 125 0.65 4.56 -5.97
CA HIS A 125 0.50 3.29 -5.29
C HIS A 125 -0.85 3.24 -4.57
N VAL A 126 -1.64 2.24 -4.91
CA VAL A 126 -2.95 1.93 -4.34
C VAL A 126 -3.05 0.44 -4.04
N ASP A 127 -3.90 0.07 -3.11
CA ASP A 127 -4.19 -1.34 -2.85
C ASP A 127 -5.22 -1.92 -3.85
N THR A 128 -5.52 -3.20 -3.70
CA THR A 128 -6.48 -3.91 -4.57
C THR A 128 -7.90 -3.36 -4.43
N ASP A 129 -8.33 -2.98 -3.23
CA ASP A 129 -9.67 -2.42 -2.99
C ASP A 129 -9.82 -1.08 -3.73
N GLU A 130 -8.82 -0.21 -3.62
CA GLU A 130 -8.80 1.10 -4.28
C GLU A 130 -8.72 0.97 -5.79
N SER A 131 -7.86 0.08 -6.29
CA SER A 131 -7.74 -0.22 -7.72
C SER A 131 -9.06 -0.72 -8.31
N ASN A 132 -9.74 -1.64 -7.62
CA ASN A 132 -11.04 -2.15 -8.04
C ASN A 132 -12.13 -1.07 -7.98
N ALA A 133 -12.12 -0.23 -6.95
CA ALA A 133 -13.07 0.88 -6.83
C ALA A 133 -12.99 1.84 -8.01
N ALA A 134 -11.78 2.15 -8.47
CA ALA A 134 -11.52 3.05 -9.58
C ALA A 134 -11.60 2.39 -10.97
N GLY A 135 -11.75 1.06 -11.04
CA GLY A 135 -11.70 0.32 -12.30
C GLY A 135 -10.34 0.43 -13.01
N CYS A 136 -9.25 0.39 -12.22
CA CYS A 136 -7.91 0.50 -12.77
C CYS A 136 -7.50 -0.72 -13.59
N THR A 137 -6.75 -0.45 -14.64
CA THR A 137 -6.06 -1.45 -15.48
C THR A 137 -4.57 -1.14 -15.52
N SER A 138 -3.77 -2.00 -16.13
CA SER A 138 -2.33 -1.74 -16.32
C SER A 138 -2.02 -0.50 -17.18
N ALA A 139 -2.99 0.01 -17.93
CA ALA A 139 -2.86 1.20 -18.77
C ALA A 139 -3.46 2.46 -18.12
N THR A 140 -3.97 2.37 -16.89
CA THR A 140 -4.61 3.51 -16.22
C THR A 140 -3.56 4.57 -15.86
N VAL A 141 -3.89 5.82 -16.17
CA VAL A 141 -3.08 7.00 -15.83
C VAL A 141 -3.88 7.89 -14.90
N GLY A 142 -3.26 8.37 -13.84
CA GLY A 142 -3.84 9.34 -12.91
C GLY A 142 -3.50 10.77 -13.27
N GLU A 143 -4.40 11.70 -12.97
CA GLU A 143 -4.20 13.15 -13.09
C GLU A 143 -4.08 13.76 -11.71
N LEU A 144 -2.92 14.39 -11.43
CA LEU A 144 -2.65 15.05 -10.16
C LEU A 144 -3.48 16.33 -10.04
N ILE A 145 -4.14 16.50 -8.91
CA ILE A 145 -4.90 17.70 -8.55
C ILE A 145 -4.39 18.22 -7.21
N LYS A 146 -3.88 19.43 -7.20
CA LYS A 146 -3.48 20.08 -5.94
C LYS A 146 -4.72 20.53 -5.16
N LYS A 147 -4.63 20.46 -3.84
CA LYS A 147 -5.63 21.03 -2.92
C LYS A 147 -5.47 22.53 -2.78
#